data_1ae509eecc261765e5ffb7e43e2a4448
#
_entry.id   1ae509eecc261765e5ffb7e43e2a4448
#
_cell.length_a   1.000
_cell.length_b   1.000
_cell.length_c   1.000
_cell.angle_alpha   90.00
_cell.angle_beta   90.00
_cell.angle_gamma   90.00
#
_symmetry.space_group_name_H-M   'P 1'
#
loop_
_entity.id
_entity.type
_entity.pdbx_description
1 polymer ?
#
loop_
_entity_poly.entity_id
_entity_poly.type
_entity_poly.pdbx_seq_one_letter_code
_entity_poly.pdbx_strand_id
1 'polypeptide(L)'
;MKPRPFQRSTAEYGSGAARPPRLLHRMRDAVFARRWAHRKGVGAMDIVPAIEDQLLALQPICSAQRVSTGITCGAPAVAVAEVHAVDECDQMGLSPDGDLVETLCQACLATLQSAMATYVGHKREAASRCGTHPACTTCGRPTGYLRSVFAVRPIGPEGLA
;
A
#
# COMPACT_ATOMS: atom_id res chain seq x y z
N MET A 1 18.59 -47.95 42.04
CA MET A 1 18.75 -47.16 40.83
C MET A 1 18.01 -45.86 41.02
N LYS A 2 18.72 -44.72 41.14
CA LYS A 2 18.11 -43.39 41.32
C LYS A 2 17.95 -42.75 39.94
N PRO A 3 16.80 -42.17 39.58
CA PRO A 3 16.62 -41.44 38.29
C PRO A 3 17.39 -40.12 38.32
N ARG A 4 18.10 -39.82 37.21
CA ARG A 4 18.80 -38.55 37.00
C ARG A 4 17.78 -37.45 36.68
N PRO A 5 17.96 -36.23 37.18
CA PRO A 5 17.10 -35.12 36.83
C PRO A 5 17.39 -34.64 35.40
N PHE A 6 16.31 -34.42 34.68
CA PHE A 6 16.29 -33.88 33.30
C PHE A 6 16.69 -32.40 33.36
N GLN A 7 17.89 -32.06 32.89
CA GLN A 7 18.30 -30.68 32.72
C GLN A 7 17.54 -30.08 31.54
N ARG A 8 16.62 -29.14 31.82
CA ARG A 8 16.02 -28.27 30.81
C ARG A 8 17.09 -27.29 30.32
N SER A 9 17.57 -27.47 29.09
CA SER A 9 18.28 -26.43 28.34
C SER A 9 17.28 -25.31 27.99
N THR A 10 17.39 -24.21 28.69
CA THR A 10 16.79 -22.92 28.27
C THR A 10 17.61 -22.41 27.08
N ALA A 11 17.20 -22.80 25.85
CA ALA A 11 17.64 -22.11 24.66
C ALA A 11 17.06 -20.70 24.71
N GLU A 12 17.91 -19.73 24.99
CA GLU A 12 17.61 -18.31 24.77
C GLU A 12 17.35 -18.13 23.27
N TYR A 13 16.08 -18.11 22.94
CA TYR A 13 15.61 -17.74 21.61
C TYR A 13 15.86 -16.23 21.48
N GLY A 14 17.02 -15.86 20.94
CA GLY A 14 17.34 -14.50 20.52
C GLY A 14 16.27 -14.02 19.58
N SER A 15 15.35 -13.20 20.11
CA SER A 15 14.32 -12.50 19.35
C SER A 15 14.96 -11.42 18.49
N GLY A 16 15.70 -11.82 17.48
CA GLY A 16 16.10 -11.01 16.35
C GLY A 16 14.95 -10.94 15.35
N ALA A 17 13.83 -10.35 15.74
CA ALA A 17 12.78 -9.98 14.81
C ALA A 17 13.38 -8.92 13.88
N ALA A 18 13.87 -9.38 12.72
CA ALA A 18 14.21 -8.50 11.60
C ALA A 18 12.94 -7.69 11.29
N ARG A 19 12.96 -6.41 11.65
CA ARG A 19 11.88 -5.47 11.29
C ARG A 19 11.75 -5.51 9.78
N PRO A 20 10.53 -5.75 9.25
CA PRO A 20 10.32 -5.69 7.80
C PRO A 20 10.79 -4.34 7.28
N PRO A 21 11.31 -4.26 6.05
CA PRO A 21 11.77 -3.01 5.49
C PRO A 21 10.63 -1.99 5.51
N ARG A 22 10.90 -0.81 6.08
CA ARG A 22 9.98 0.33 6.22
C ARG A 22 9.63 0.96 4.85
N LEU A 23 9.23 0.14 3.89
CA LEU A 23 8.88 0.58 2.53
C LEU A 23 7.65 1.49 2.53
N LEU A 24 6.66 1.19 3.37
CA LEU A 24 5.41 1.97 3.44
C LEU A 24 5.60 3.33 4.12
N HIS A 25 6.55 3.46 5.04
CA HIS A 25 6.79 4.74 5.73
C HIS A 25 7.39 5.82 4.81
N ARG A 26 8.19 5.43 3.80
CA ARG A 26 8.78 6.39 2.85
C ARG A 26 7.81 6.91 1.79
N MET A 27 6.71 6.20 1.56
CA MET A 27 5.68 6.67 0.62
C MET A 27 4.84 7.83 1.18
N ARG A 28 4.72 7.99 2.51
CA ARG A 28 3.86 8.99 3.15
C ARG A 28 4.47 10.40 3.20
N ASP A 29 5.76 10.52 3.47
CA ASP A 29 6.37 11.84 3.73
C ASP A 29 6.53 12.70 2.47
N ALA A 30 6.55 12.08 1.29
CA ALA A 30 6.70 12.78 0.02
C ALA A 30 5.39 13.39 -0.53
N VAL A 31 4.23 12.87 -0.13
CA VAL A 31 2.92 13.30 -0.67
C VAL A 31 2.46 14.62 -0.04
N PHE A 32 2.79 14.88 1.23
CA PHE A 32 2.31 16.07 1.95
C PHE A 32 3.06 17.37 1.65
N ALA A 33 4.32 17.31 1.21
CA ALA A 33 5.17 18.51 1.08
C ALA A 33 4.93 19.33 -0.21
N ARG A 34 4.24 18.82 -1.23
CA ARG A 34 4.17 19.48 -2.54
C ARG A 34 2.88 20.25 -2.86
N ARG A 35 1.89 20.27 -1.99
CA ARG A 35 0.59 20.92 -2.29
C ARG A 35 0.60 22.44 -2.14
N TRP A 36 1.72 23.08 -1.71
CA TRP A 36 1.76 24.51 -1.36
C TRP A 36 2.69 25.41 -2.19
N ALA A 37 3.42 24.90 -3.20
CA ALA A 37 4.50 25.65 -3.87
C ALA A 37 4.13 26.30 -5.22
N HIS A 38 2.90 26.23 -5.73
CA HIS A 38 2.56 26.84 -7.03
C HIS A 38 1.45 27.89 -6.92
N ARG A 39 1.79 29.02 -6.28
CA ARG A 39 1.06 30.29 -6.51
C ARG A 39 2.00 31.48 -6.42
N LYS A 40 2.66 31.81 -7.52
CA LYS A 40 3.10 33.17 -7.87
C LYS A 40 3.64 33.19 -9.31
N GLY A 41 3.00 33.96 -10.19
CA GLY A 41 3.45 34.24 -11.56
C GLY A 41 2.30 34.71 -12.41
N VAL A 42 1.93 35.99 -12.27
CA VAL A 42 2.03 37.06 -13.25
C VAL A 42 1.32 36.81 -14.60
N GLY A 43 0.21 37.56 -14.82
CA GLY A 43 -0.25 38.20 -16.04
C GLY A 43 0.15 37.61 -17.39
N ALA A 44 -0.64 36.67 -17.87
CA ALA A 44 -0.79 36.41 -19.29
C ALA A 44 -2.30 36.38 -19.56
N MET A 45 -2.72 36.98 -20.65
CA MET A 45 -4.12 36.99 -21.11
C MET A 45 -4.74 35.65 -20.91
N ASP A 46 -5.85 35.59 -20.18
CA ASP A 46 -6.62 34.35 -19.91
C ASP A 46 -7.16 33.80 -21.26
N ILE A 47 -6.32 33.03 -21.93
CA ILE A 47 -6.79 32.09 -22.94
C ILE A 47 -7.55 31.03 -22.15
N VAL A 48 -8.87 31.12 -22.13
CA VAL A 48 -9.71 30.08 -21.55
C VAL A 48 -9.38 28.80 -22.31
N PRO A 49 -8.76 27.78 -21.65
CA PRO A 49 -8.40 26.55 -22.33
C PRO A 49 -9.67 25.89 -22.88
N ALA A 50 -9.55 25.22 -24.01
CA ALA A 50 -10.67 24.49 -24.61
C ALA A 50 -11.28 23.54 -23.57
N ILE A 51 -12.59 23.31 -23.63
CA ILE A 51 -13.31 22.43 -22.69
C ILE A 51 -12.64 21.05 -22.62
N GLU A 52 -12.12 20.58 -23.75
CA GLU A 52 -11.38 19.32 -23.84
C GLU A 52 -10.10 19.30 -23.00
N ASP A 53 -9.32 20.40 -23.01
CA ASP A 53 -8.12 20.53 -22.17
C ASP A 53 -8.48 20.58 -20.69
N GLN A 54 -9.61 21.20 -20.35
CA GLN A 54 -10.11 21.22 -18.97
C GLN A 54 -10.56 19.82 -18.51
N LEU A 55 -11.23 19.07 -19.38
CA LEU A 55 -11.64 17.69 -19.11
C LEU A 55 -10.44 16.74 -18.98
N LEU A 56 -9.43 16.90 -19.83
CA LEU A 56 -8.17 16.15 -19.75
C LEU A 56 -7.42 16.46 -18.45
N ALA A 57 -7.45 17.70 -17.98
CA ALA A 57 -6.85 18.10 -16.71
C ALA A 57 -7.58 17.50 -15.47
N LEU A 58 -8.82 17.04 -15.64
CA LEU A 58 -9.61 16.36 -14.60
C LEU A 58 -9.39 14.85 -14.59
N GLN A 59 -8.69 14.28 -15.57
CA GLN A 59 -8.40 12.84 -15.55
C GLN A 59 -7.50 12.49 -14.36
N PRO A 60 -7.87 11.48 -13.58
CA PRO A 60 -7.02 11.03 -12.48
C PRO A 60 -5.68 10.51 -13.03
N ILE A 61 -4.62 10.87 -12.36
CA ILE A 61 -3.26 10.41 -12.68
C ILE A 61 -2.78 9.39 -11.67
N CYS A 62 -1.87 8.54 -12.09
CA CYS A 62 -1.24 7.53 -11.25
C CYS A 62 -0.41 8.18 -10.13
N SER A 63 -0.76 7.91 -8.89
CA SER A 63 -0.11 8.42 -7.68
C SER A 63 1.15 7.62 -7.29
N ALA A 64 1.36 6.44 -7.89
CA ALA A 64 2.48 5.58 -7.57
C ALA A 64 3.83 6.29 -7.69
N GLN A 65 4.68 6.14 -6.68
CA GLN A 65 6.03 6.69 -6.66
C GLN A 65 7.08 5.61 -6.88
N ARG A 66 8.10 5.93 -7.67
CA ARG A 66 9.28 5.08 -7.80
C ARG A 66 10.12 5.20 -6.53
N VAL A 67 10.30 4.08 -5.82
CA VAL A 67 11.05 4.03 -4.56
C VAL A 67 12.48 4.58 -4.69
N SER A 68 13.14 4.33 -5.84
CA SER A 68 14.53 4.75 -6.07
C SER A 68 14.71 6.26 -6.29
N THR A 69 13.71 6.93 -6.85
CA THR A 69 13.81 8.34 -7.26
C THR A 69 12.81 9.25 -6.57
N GLY A 70 11.78 8.70 -5.93
CA GLY A 70 10.66 9.46 -5.37
C GLY A 70 9.79 10.15 -6.45
N ILE A 71 10.02 9.87 -7.73
CA ILE A 71 9.27 10.47 -8.83
C ILE A 71 7.92 9.75 -8.96
N THR A 72 6.85 10.54 -8.97
CA THR A 72 5.48 10.05 -9.23
C THR A 72 5.37 9.58 -10.67
N CYS A 73 4.64 8.50 -10.90
CA CYS A 73 4.44 7.92 -12.24
C CYS A 73 3.76 8.91 -13.20
N GLY A 74 2.67 9.57 -12.74
CA GLY A 74 1.97 10.60 -13.48
C GLY A 74 1.23 10.14 -14.77
N ALA A 75 1.27 8.85 -15.11
CA ALA A 75 0.51 8.30 -16.22
C ALA A 75 -1.01 8.33 -15.93
N PRO A 76 -1.89 8.32 -16.95
CA PRO A 76 -3.34 8.22 -16.74
C PRO A 76 -3.69 7.02 -15.87
N ALA A 77 -4.48 7.25 -14.83
CA ALA A 77 -4.93 6.20 -13.95
C ALA A 77 -6.11 5.43 -14.56
N VAL A 78 -6.14 4.12 -14.35
CA VAL A 78 -7.20 3.23 -14.83
C VAL A 78 -7.99 2.59 -13.69
N ALA A 79 -7.46 2.63 -12.48
CA ALA A 79 -8.11 2.04 -11.32
C ALA A 79 -7.73 2.75 -10.02
N VAL A 80 -8.60 2.60 -9.02
CA VAL A 80 -8.31 2.87 -7.61
C VAL A 80 -7.98 1.54 -6.95
N ALA A 81 -6.82 1.45 -6.30
CA ALA A 81 -6.42 0.31 -5.50
C ALA A 81 -6.53 0.65 -4.01
N GLU A 82 -7.07 -0.27 -3.23
CA GLU A 82 -7.14 -0.21 -1.77
C GLU A 82 -6.27 -1.32 -1.21
N VAL A 83 -5.29 -0.94 -0.41
CA VAL A 83 -4.30 -1.85 0.18
C VAL A 83 -4.38 -1.75 1.69
N HIS A 84 -4.76 -2.84 2.35
CA HIS A 84 -4.78 -2.86 3.80
C HIS A 84 -3.38 -2.69 4.38
N ALA A 85 -3.20 -1.69 5.26
CA ALA A 85 -1.94 -1.44 5.95
C ALA A 85 -1.77 -2.46 7.09
N VAL A 86 -1.38 -3.69 6.72
CA VAL A 86 -1.25 -4.81 7.68
C VAL A 86 -0.31 -4.44 8.80
N ASP A 87 -0.77 -4.67 10.04
CA ASP A 87 -0.09 -4.40 11.31
C ASP A 87 0.10 -2.89 11.62
N GLU A 88 -0.38 -1.99 10.75
CA GLU A 88 -0.30 -0.52 10.90
C GLU A 88 -1.59 0.20 10.46
N CYS A 89 -2.72 -0.49 10.46
CA CYS A 89 -3.98 0.02 9.88
C CYS A 89 -4.70 1.09 10.72
N ASP A 90 -4.18 1.43 11.89
CA ASP A 90 -4.65 2.51 12.76
C ASP A 90 -3.95 3.85 12.53
N GLN A 91 -3.00 3.91 11.56
CA GLN A 91 -2.25 5.12 11.29
C GLN A 91 -3.11 6.20 10.61
N MET A 92 -2.79 7.47 10.94
CA MET A 92 -3.44 8.62 10.28
C MET A 92 -3.13 8.66 8.78
N GLY A 93 -4.13 9.04 7.98
CA GLY A 93 -4.01 9.18 6.51
C GLY A 93 -4.38 7.92 5.75
N LEU A 94 -4.84 6.88 6.43
CA LEU A 94 -5.50 5.72 5.82
C LEU A 94 -7.02 5.95 5.75
N SER A 95 -7.72 5.09 5.02
CA SER A 95 -9.18 5.05 5.04
C SER A 95 -9.70 4.66 6.43
N PRO A 96 -10.99 4.84 6.73
CA PRO A 96 -11.58 4.38 7.99
C PRO A 96 -11.37 2.87 8.25
N ASP A 97 -11.21 2.09 7.17
CA ASP A 97 -10.97 0.65 7.23
C ASP A 97 -9.49 0.27 7.35
N GLY A 98 -8.60 1.27 7.47
CA GLY A 98 -7.16 1.08 7.59
C GLY A 98 -6.48 0.73 6.26
N ASP A 99 -7.06 1.16 5.13
CA ASP A 99 -6.54 0.89 3.81
C ASP A 99 -5.85 2.13 3.22
N LEU A 100 -4.71 1.94 2.57
CA LEU A 100 -4.09 2.92 1.70
C LEU A 100 -4.84 2.94 0.37
N VAL A 101 -5.29 4.12 -0.06
CA VAL A 101 -6.05 4.31 -1.31
C VAL A 101 -5.18 5.03 -2.34
N GLU A 102 -4.95 4.39 -3.49
CA GLU A 102 -4.08 4.89 -4.54
C GLU A 102 -4.74 4.83 -5.92
N THR A 103 -4.55 5.85 -6.74
CA THR A 103 -4.93 5.83 -8.15
C THR A 103 -3.78 5.28 -8.98
N LEU A 104 -4.03 4.27 -9.82
CA LEU A 104 -2.96 3.54 -10.50
C LEU A 104 -3.21 3.41 -11.99
N CYS A 105 -2.14 3.57 -12.79
CA CYS A 105 -2.12 3.15 -14.18
C CYS A 105 -1.99 1.62 -14.28
N GLN A 106 -2.26 1.07 -15.45
CA GLN A 106 -2.23 -0.39 -15.69
C GLN A 106 -0.92 -1.05 -15.24
N ALA A 107 0.23 -0.44 -15.57
CA ALA A 107 1.54 -1.00 -15.24
C ALA A 107 1.81 -1.02 -13.72
N CYS A 108 1.51 0.09 -13.03
CA CYS A 108 1.68 0.19 -11.59
C CYS A 108 0.71 -0.74 -10.84
N LEU A 109 -0.52 -0.87 -11.33
CA LEU A 109 -1.51 -1.79 -10.78
C LEU A 109 -1.03 -3.25 -10.87
N ALA A 110 -0.56 -3.68 -12.04
CA ALA A 110 -0.04 -5.03 -12.23
C ALA A 110 1.16 -5.32 -11.31
N THR A 111 2.06 -4.35 -11.16
CA THR A 111 3.21 -4.46 -10.26
C THR A 111 2.76 -4.60 -8.80
N LEU A 112 1.84 -3.74 -8.35
CA LEU A 112 1.31 -3.77 -6.98
C LEU A 112 0.58 -5.08 -6.71
N GLN A 113 -0.26 -5.53 -7.64
CA GLN A 113 -0.99 -6.79 -7.51
C GLN A 113 -0.05 -8.00 -7.37
N SER A 114 1.01 -8.06 -8.16
CA SER A 114 2.04 -9.09 -8.06
C SER A 114 2.76 -9.06 -6.72
N ALA A 115 3.14 -7.86 -6.25
CA ALA A 115 3.80 -7.68 -4.96
C ALA A 115 2.89 -8.11 -3.80
N MET A 116 1.61 -7.74 -3.84
CA MET A 116 0.64 -8.13 -2.81
C MET A 116 0.38 -9.64 -2.81
N ALA A 117 0.28 -10.27 -3.97
CA ALA A 117 0.14 -11.72 -4.08
C ALA A 117 1.33 -12.45 -3.45
N THR A 118 2.55 -11.98 -3.72
CA THR A 118 3.79 -12.51 -3.13
C THR A 118 3.80 -12.33 -1.61
N TYR A 119 3.46 -11.14 -1.13
CA TYR A 119 3.39 -10.83 0.30
C TYR A 119 2.42 -11.75 1.04
N VAL A 120 1.20 -11.91 0.52
CA VAL A 120 0.17 -12.79 1.09
C VAL A 120 0.63 -14.25 1.07
N GLY A 121 1.29 -14.68 -0.01
CA GLY A 121 1.88 -16.01 -0.12
C GLY A 121 2.88 -16.30 1.00
N HIS A 122 3.80 -15.38 1.25
CA HIS A 122 4.79 -15.50 2.32
C HIS A 122 4.14 -15.51 3.72
N LYS A 123 3.16 -14.63 3.97
CA LYS A 123 2.42 -14.60 5.26
C LYS A 123 1.70 -15.93 5.51
N ARG A 124 1.04 -16.49 4.50
CA ARG A 124 0.34 -17.77 4.59
C ARG A 124 1.30 -18.93 4.85
N GLU A 125 2.43 -18.97 4.14
CA GLU A 125 3.44 -20.00 4.33
C GLU A 125 4.06 -19.95 5.74
N ALA A 126 4.40 -18.76 6.23
CA ALA A 126 4.92 -18.58 7.58
C ALA A 126 3.91 -19.04 8.64
N ALA A 127 2.64 -18.65 8.49
CA ALA A 127 1.57 -19.03 9.41
C ALA A 127 1.31 -20.56 9.39
N SER A 128 1.36 -21.19 8.22
CA SER A 128 1.19 -22.64 8.08
C SER A 128 2.27 -23.41 8.83
N ARG A 129 3.52 -22.93 8.80
CA ARG A 129 4.63 -23.56 9.56
C ARG A 129 4.41 -23.49 11.08
N CYS A 130 3.71 -22.49 11.55
CA CYS A 130 3.39 -22.28 12.97
C CYS A 130 2.02 -22.85 13.38
N GLY A 131 1.27 -23.47 12.45
CA GLY A 131 -0.08 -23.97 12.72
C GLY A 131 -1.08 -22.86 13.04
N THR A 132 -0.88 -21.62 12.54
CA THR A 132 -1.69 -20.44 12.82
C THR A 132 -2.36 -19.90 11.56
N HIS A 133 -3.32 -19.00 11.74
CA HIS A 133 -3.92 -18.25 10.63
C HIS A 133 -3.36 -16.82 10.61
N PRO A 134 -2.87 -16.32 9.44
CA PRO A 134 -2.33 -14.99 9.36
C PRO A 134 -3.46 -13.96 9.47
N ALA A 135 -3.30 -13.01 10.40
CA ALA A 135 -4.22 -11.90 10.60
C ALA A 135 -3.42 -10.61 10.89
N CYS A 136 -4.04 -9.47 10.62
CA CYS A 136 -3.53 -8.17 11.01
C CYS A 136 -3.52 -8.07 12.54
N THR A 137 -2.40 -7.72 13.14
CA THR A 137 -2.27 -7.64 14.61
C THR A 137 -3.06 -6.47 15.20
N THR A 138 -3.30 -5.42 14.41
CA THR A 138 -4.02 -4.21 14.84
C THR A 138 -5.54 -4.42 14.82
N CYS A 139 -6.11 -4.94 13.71
CA CYS A 139 -7.58 -5.02 13.55
C CYS A 139 -8.14 -6.45 13.47
N GLY A 140 -7.28 -7.47 13.42
CA GLY A 140 -7.69 -8.86 13.32
C GLY A 140 -8.14 -9.30 11.91
N ARG A 141 -8.10 -8.42 10.88
CA ARG A 141 -8.48 -8.77 9.51
C ARG A 141 -7.63 -9.94 9.01
N PRO A 142 -8.22 -11.01 8.42
CA PRO A 142 -7.45 -12.11 7.84
C PRO A 142 -6.53 -11.61 6.73
N THR A 143 -5.25 -11.98 6.78
CA THR A 143 -4.23 -11.54 5.79
C THR A 143 -3.72 -12.68 4.90
N GLY A 144 -4.33 -13.87 5.01
CA GLY A 144 -3.96 -15.05 4.21
C GLY A 144 -4.55 -15.09 2.81
N TYR A 145 -5.40 -14.14 2.44
CA TYR A 145 -6.04 -14.06 1.13
C TYR A 145 -5.86 -12.69 0.51
N LEU A 146 -5.51 -12.64 -0.78
CA LEU A 146 -5.29 -11.38 -1.50
C LEU A 146 -6.51 -10.46 -1.40
N ARG A 147 -7.70 -10.99 -1.63
CA ARG A 147 -8.97 -10.25 -1.57
C ARG A 147 -9.28 -9.61 -0.20
N SER A 148 -8.63 -10.06 0.86
CA SER A 148 -8.84 -9.50 2.20
C SER A 148 -7.96 -8.27 2.48
N VAL A 149 -6.89 -8.10 1.70
CA VAL A 149 -5.89 -7.04 1.92
C VAL A 149 -5.68 -6.17 0.69
N PHE A 150 -6.32 -6.50 -0.42
CA PHE A 150 -6.16 -5.79 -1.69
C PHE A 150 -7.47 -5.82 -2.48
N ALA A 151 -7.98 -4.63 -2.78
CA ALA A 151 -9.14 -4.44 -3.64
C ALA A 151 -8.83 -3.47 -4.78
N VAL A 152 -9.51 -3.61 -5.90
CA VAL A 152 -9.35 -2.77 -7.08
C VAL A 152 -10.72 -2.36 -7.59
N ARG A 153 -10.88 -1.06 -7.86
CA ARG A 153 -12.06 -0.50 -8.53
C ARG A 153 -11.62 0.20 -9.82
N PRO A 154 -12.18 -0.16 -10.99
CA PRO A 154 -11.87 0.51 -12.23
C PRO A 154 -12.34 1.97 -12.20
N ILE A 155 -11.60 2.86 -12.88
CA ILE A 155 -11.99 4.25 -13.11
C ILE A 155 -12.55 4.30 -14.53
N GLY A 156 -13.78 4.77 -14.68
CA GLY A 156 -14.43 4.92 -15.97
C GLY A 156 -15.91 4.52 -15.95
N PRO A 157 -16.62 4.68 -17.08
CA PRO A 157 -18.04 4.43 -17.17
C PRO A 157 -18.45 2.96 -16.88
N GLU A 158 -17.52 2.02 -17.02
CA GLU A 158 -17.76 0.59 -16.73
C GLU A 158 -17.70 0.27 -15.23
N GLY A 159 -17.19 1.19 -14.40
CA GLY A 159 -17.08 1.01 -12.93
C GLY A 159 -18.29 1.49 -12.14
N LEU A 160 -19.33 2.00 -12.80
CA LEU A 160 -20.55 2.55 -12.18
C LEU A 160 -21.77 1.61 -12.34
N ALA A 161 -21.56 0.36 -12.76
CA ALA A 161 -22.63 -0.63 -12.91
C ALA A 161 -22.79 -1.51 -11.67
#